data_099dd0ef96a7d7ab6c398dc2a4eb0905
#
_entry.id   099dd0ef96a7d7ab6c398dc2a4eb0905
#
_cell.length_a   1.000
_cell.length_b   1.000
_cell.length_c   1.000
_cell.angle_alpha   90.00
_cell.angle_beta   90.00
_cell.angle_gamma   90.00
#
_symmetry.space_group_name_H-M   'P 1'
#
loop_
_entity.id
_entity.type
_entity.pdbx_description
1 polymer ?
#
loop_
_entity_poly.entity_id
_entity_poly.type
_entity_poly.pdbx_seq_one_letter_code
_entity_poly.pdbx_strand_id
1 'polypeptide(L)'
;MVAADVVELIKSDHREVERLFDLLQKEPATRGLNFPVLCALLIAHSRAEEAEVYPVAKDEAGETDEVEHSQGEHAEAEHMLEEMTAMDFESAEFKKALDELIKAVNHHVEEEESRVLPGMQQRLSAERRAELAETFISARTEHLGDRPGQASRDDLEQAARNAGLSGISSSSKKELKEDLLEHAQQSGE
;
A
#
# COMPACT_ATOMS: atom_id res chain seq x y z
N MET A 1 6.34 -25.16 -15.03
CA MET A 1 5.53 -24.23 -14.22
C MET A 1 5.76 -22.84 -14.79
N VAL A 2 4.72 -22.05 -14.97
CA VAL A 2 4.89 -20.63 -15.33
C VAL A 2 5.48 -19.94 -14.09
N ALA A 3 6.55 -19.18 -14.25
CA ALA A 3 7.11 -18.40 -13.15
C ALA A 3 6.06 -17.38 -12.68
N ALA A 4 6.04 -17.08 -11.39
CA ALA A 4 5.18 -16.01 -10.87
C ALA A 4 5.62 -14.67 -11.50
N ASP A 5 4.66 -13.79 -11.74
CA ASP A 5 4.92 -12.41 -12.23
C ASP A 5 4.45 -11.45 -11.14
N VAL A 6 5.31 -10.52 -10.72
CA VAL A 6 4.98 -9.58 -9.64
C VAL A 6 3.73 -8.76 -9.96
N VAL A 7 3.54 -8.36 -11.21
CA VAL A 7 2.36 -7.59 -11.63
C VAL A 7 1.07 -8.39 -11.42
N GLU A 8 1.09 -9.69 -11.71
CA GLU A 8 -0.08 -10.54 -11.50
C GLU A 8 -0.33 -10.82 -10.00
N LEU A 9 0.73 -10.86 -9.17
CA LEU A 9 0.58 -10.98 -7.71
C LEU A 9 -0.05 -9.73 -7.10
N ILE A 10 0.44 -8.56 -7.47
CA ILE A 10 -0.11 -7.26 -7.04
C ILE A 10 -1.60 -7.19 -7.40
N LYS A 11 -1.96 -7.43 -8.66
CA LYS A 11 -3.36 -7.45 -9.09
C LYS A 11 -4.22 -8.47 -8.35
N SER A 12 -3.65 -9.63 -8.00
CA SER A 12 -4.36 -10.64 -7.21
C SER A 12 -4.68 -10.13 -5.81
N ASP A 13 -3.76 -9.40 -5.18
CA ASP A 13 -3.98 -8.79 -3.88
C ASP A 13 -5.05 -7.69 -3.96
N HIS A 14 -5.04 -6.86 -5.01
CA HIS A 14 -6.08 -5.87 -5.25
C HIS A 14 -7.48 -6.49 -5.33
N ARG A 15 -7.64 -7.62 -6.05
CA ARG A 15 -8.93 -8.34 -6.11
C ARG A 15 -9.35 -8.88 -4.74
N GLU A 16 -8.41 -9.33 -3.91
CA GLU A 16 -8.74 -9.78 -2.56
C GLU A 16 -9.12 -8.60 -1.64
N VAL A 17 -8.47 -7.46 -1.77
CA VAL A 17 -8.84 -6.22 -1.07
C VAL A 17 -10.26 -5.79 -1.46
N GLU A 18 -10.59 -5.75 -2.74
CA GLU A 18 -11.94 -5.44 -3.24
C GLU A 18 -12.98 -6.41 -2.67
N ARG A 19 -12.67 -7.70 -2.62
CA ARG A 19 -13.55 -8.72 -2.04
C ARG A 19 -13.79 -8.46 -0.54
N LEU A 20 -12.76 -8.07 0.19
CA LEU A 20 -12.88 -7.75 1.62
C LEU A 20 -13.68 -6.48 1.86
N PHE A 21 -13.52 -5.45 1.03
CA PHE A 21 -14.34 -4.25 1.06
C PHE A 21 -15.82 -4.57 0.85
N ASP A 22 -16.13 -5.37 -0.16
CA ASP A 22 -17.48 -5.84 -0.44
C ASP A 22 -18.11 -6.56 0.76
N LEU A 23 -17.33 -7.41 1.43
CA LEU A 23 -17.77 -8.15 2.62
C LEU A 23 -18.04 -7.20 3.79
N LEU A 24 -17.13 -6.25 4.06
CA LEU A 24 -17.27 -5.26 5.14
C LEU A 24 -18.48 -4.33 4.94
N GLN A 25 -18.83 -4.02 3.69
CA GLN A 25 -20.01 -3.22 3.38
C GLN A 25 -21.32 -4.03 3.52
N LYS A 26 -21.34 -5.26 3.01
CA LYS A 26 -22.56 -6.08 2.92
C LYS A 26 -22.91 -6.83 4.21
N GLU A 27 -21.91 -7.12 5.05
CA GLU A 27 -22.05 -7.93 6.24
C GLU A 27 -21.56 -7.22 7.52
N PRO A 28 -22.25 -6.19 8.03
CA PRO A 28 -21.80 -5.40 9.18
C PRO A 28 -21.47 -6.24 10.42
N ALA A 29 -22.25 -7.31 10.68
CA ALA A 29 -22.04 -8.19 11.83
C ALA A 29 -20.69 -8.95 11.81
N THR A 30 -20.04 -9.02 10.66
CA THR A 30 -18.74 -9.71 10.50
C THR A 30 -17.54 -8.75 10.46
N ARG A 31 -17.75 -7.44 10.56
CA ARG A 31 -16.70 -6.43 10.47
C ARG A 31 -15.58 -6.65 11.47
N GLY A 32 -15.92 -7.00 12.72
CA GLY A 32 -14.92 -7.29 13.75
C GLY A 32 -13.99 -8.47 13.44
N LEU A 33 -14.38 -9.36 12.53
CA LEU A 33 -13.55 -10.46 12.03
C LEU A 33 -12.78 -10.07 10.76
N ASN A 34 -13.43 -9.38 9.82
CA ASN A 34 -12.91 -9.13 8.49
C ASN A 34 -12.05 -7.86 8.39
N PHE A 35 -12.30 -6.83 9.22
CA PHE A 35 -11.49 -5.61 9.20
C PHE A 35 -10.03 -5.86 9.60
N PRO A 36 -9.71 -6.65 10.66
CA PRO A 36 -8.32 -7.03 10.93
C PRO A 36 -7.64 -7.79 9.79
N VAL A 37 -8.39 -8.59 9.02
CA VAL A 37 -7.86 -9.30 7.84
C VAL A 37 -7.54 -8.32 6.73
N LEU A 38 -8.42 -7.35 6.47
CA LEU A 38 -8.14 -6.27 5.52
C LEU A 38 -6.88 -5.48 5.91
N CYS A 39 -6.77 -5.08 7.19
CA CYS A 39 -5.59 -4.36 7.68
C CYS A 39 -4.31 -5.17 7.44
N ALA A 40 -4.29 -6.45 7.82
CA ALA A 40 -3.13 -7.31 7.64
C ALA A 40 -2.73 -7.45 6.16
N LEU A 41 -3.71 -7.58 5.27
CA LEU A 41 -3.44 -7.69 3.83
C LEU A 41 -2.91 -6.38 3.27
N LEU A 42 -3.59 -5.24 3.50
CA LEU A 42 -3.18 -3.94 2.96
C LEU A 42 -1.81 -3.53 3.48
N ILE A 43 -1.53 -3.66 4.77
CA ILE A 43 -0.22 -3.30 5.33
C ILE A 43 0.89 -4.18 4.73
N ALA A 44 0.69 -5.49 4.67
CA ALA A 44 1.70 -6.39 4.12
C ALA A 44 1.95 -6.15 2.62
N HIS A 45 0.90 -5.87 1.87
CA HIS A 45 0.96 -5.53 0.45
C HIS A 45 1.74 -4.22 0.24
N SER A 46 1.33 -3.12 0.88
CA SER A 46 1.98 -1.82 0.75
C SER A 46 3.45 -1.87 1.17
N ARG A 47 3.79 -2.53 2.30
CA ARG A 47 5.18 -2.69 2.73
C ARG A 47 6.04 -3.46 1.72
N ALA A 48 5.48 -4.51 1.12
CA ALA A 48 6.20 -5.28 0.10
C ALA A 48 6.46 -4.46 -1.17
N GLU A 49 5.52 -3.63 -1.58
CA GLU A 49 5.71 -2.71 -2.71
C GLU A 49 6.73 -1.62 -2.37
N GLU A 50 6.61 -0.99 -1.22
CA GLU A 50 7.53 0.03 -0.75
C GLU A 50 8.98 -0.45 -0.66
N ALA A 51 9.18 -1.69 -0.18
CA ALA A 51 10.50 -2.26 -0.03
C ALA A 51 11.11 -2.76 -1.35
N GLU A 52 10.32 -3.42 -2.19
CA GLU A 52 10.85 -4.23 -3.29
C GLU A 52 10.42 -3.70 -4.68
N VAL A 53 9.17 -3.25 -4.83
CA VAL A 53 8.59 -2.93 -6.14
C VAL A 53 8.86 -1.48 -6.54
N TYR A 54 8.57 -0.53 -5.68
CA TYR A 54 8.69 0.89 -5.97
C TYR A 54 10.12 1.34 -6.30
N PRO A 55 11.18 0.87 -5.59
CA PRO A 55 12.55 1.17 -6.01
C PRO A 55 12.85 0.70 -7.44
N VAL A 56 12.40 -0.49 -7.80
CA VAL A 56 12.59 -1.05 -9.16
C VAL A 56 11.75 -0.29 -10.18
N ALA A 57 10.51 0.07 -9.86
CA ALA A 57 9.64 0.85 -10.73
C ALA A 57 10.26 2.23 -11.04
N LYS A 58 10.85 2.90 -10.05
CA LYS A 58 11.58 4.18 -10.24
C LYS A 58 12.83 3.99 -11.07
N ASP A 59 13.71 3.08 -10.66
CA ASP A 59 15.09 2.99 -11.17
C ASP A 59 15.16 2.27 -12.52
N GLU A 60 14.38 1.23 -12.73
CA GLU A 60 14.44 0.38 -13.92
C GLU A 60 13.27 0.62 -14.89
N ALA A 61 12.10 1.03 -14.40
CA ALA A 61 10.95 1.33 -15.25
C ALA A 61 10.70 2.83 -15.47
N GLY A 62 11.34 3.73 -14.70
CA GLY A 62 11.26 5.19 -14.88
C GLY A 62 9.91 5.78 -14.44
N GLU A 63 9.18 5.10 -13.56
CA GLU A 63 7.87 5.51 -13.02
C GLU A 63 8.03 6.37 -11.75
N THR A 64 8.90 7.40 -11.80
CA THR A 64 9.26 8.16 -10.60
C THR A 64 8.08 8.95 -10.04
N ASP A 65 7.41 9.73 -10.86
CA ASP A 65 6.31 10.61 -10.42
C ASP A 65 5.11 9.79 -9.95
N GLU A 66 4.82 8.69 -10.65
CA GLU A 66 3.74 7.76 -10.29
C GLU A 66 4.01 7.07 -8.95
N VAL A 67 5.26 6.63 -8.70
CA VAL A 67 5.63 6.01 -7.42
C VAL A 67 5.59 7.02 -6.27
N GLU A 68 6.05 8.25 -6.48
CA GLU A 68 5.97 9.31 -5.46
C GLU A 68 4.53 9.59 -5.06
N HIS A 69 3.61 9.61 -6.02
CA HIS A 69 2.18 9.75 -5.78
C HIS A 69 1.61 8.55 -5.03
N SER A 70 1.81 7.33 -5.55
CA SER A 70 1.34 6.08 -4.93
C SER A 70 1.83 5.91 -3.49
N GLN A 71 3.07 6.32 -3.20
CA GLN A 71 3.60 6.29 -1.83
C GLN A 71 2.83 7.23 -0.88
N GLY A 72 2.38 8.38 -1.35
CA GLY A 72 1.51 9.27 -0.61
C GLY A 72 0.15 8.61 -0.29
N GLU A 73 -0.45 7.96 -1.28
CA GLU A 73 -1.72 7.24 -1.12
C GLU A 73 -1.61 6.07 -0.12
N HIS A 74 -0.49 5.34 -0.09
CA HIS A 74 -0.21 4.32 0.92
C HIS A 74 -0.17 4.91 2.34
N ALA A 75 0.53 6.04 2.53
CA ALA A 75 0.62 6.70 3.83
C ALA A 75 -0.76 7.16 4.33
N GLU A 76 -1.60 7.71 3.44
CA GLU A 76 -2.97 8.11 3.73
C GLU A 76 -3.84 6.91 4.10
N ALA A 77 -3.81 5.85 3.30
CA ALA A 77 -4.58 4.63 3.56
C ALA A 77 -4.20 3.98 4.89
N GLU A 78 -2.90 3.88 5.22
CA GLU A 78 -2.45 3.37 6.51
C GLU A 78 -2.94 4.24 7.68
N HIS A 79 -2.91 5.57 7.53
CA HIS A 79 -3.43 6.48 8.54
C HIS A 79 -4.93 6.29 8.77
N MET A 80 -5.72 6.17 7.70
CA MET A 80 -7.15 5.87 7.79
C MET A 80 -7.41 4.53 8.50
N LEU A 81 -6.66 3.49 8.16
CA LEU A 81 -6.76 2.18 8.84
C LEU A 81 -6.44 2.30 10.34
N GLU A 82 -5.39 3.06 10.71
CA GLU A 82 -5.00 3.28 12.11
C GLU A 82 -6.14 3.92 12.91
N GLU A 83 -6.75 4.99 12.38
CA GLU A 83 -7.88 5.66 13.02
C GLU A 83 -9.09 4.71 13.17
N MET A 84 -9.39 3.92 12.13
CA MET A 84 -10.51 2.99 12.13
C MET A 84 -10.36 1.85 13.15
N THR A 85 -9.14 1.48 13.55
CA THR A 85 -8.92 0.41 14.55
C THR A 85 -9.51 0.74 15.93
N ALA A 86 -9.67 2.01 16.26
CA ALA A 86 -10.24 2.48 17.53
C ALA A 86 -11.76 2.70 17.49
N MET A 87 -12.40 2.55 16.32
CA MET A 87 -13.82 2.82 16.13
C MET A 87 -14.67 1.59 16.52
N ASP A 88 -15.92 1.85 16.91
CA ASP A 88 -16.94 0.81 16.97
C ASP A 88 -17.36 0.38 15.57
N PHE A 89 -17.12 -0.87 15.21
CA PHE A 89 -17.36 -1.42 13.86
C PHE A 89 -18.83 -1.39 13.43
N GLU A 90 -19.78 -1.26 14.34
CA GLU A 90 -21.21 -1.13 14.04
C GLU A 90 -21.66 0.33 13.92
N SER A 91 -20.80 1.29 14.26
CA SER A 91 -21.11 2.71 14.26
C SER A 91 -21.29 3.30 12.85
N ALA A 92 -22.02 4.41 12.77
CA ALA A 92 -22.15 5.19 11.53
C ALA A 92 -20.81 5.86 11.14
N GLU A 93 -19.95 6.17 12.13
CA GLU A 93 -18.62 6.73 11.93
C GLU A 93 -17.70 5.73 11.22
N PHE A 94 -17.68 4.47 11.68
CA PHE A 94 -16.92 3.41 11.01
C PHE A 94 -17.40 3.21 9.57
N LYS A 95 -18.74 3.20 9.36
CA LYS A 95 -19.28 3.06 8.00
C LYS A 95 -18.81 4.18 7.09
N LYS A 96 -18.83 5.42 7.57
CA LYS A 96 -18.37 6.58 6.80
C LYS A 96 -16.88 6.47 6.48
N ALA A 97 -16.05 6.16 7.49
CA ALA A 97 -14.61 5.97 7.30
C ALA A 97 -14.31 4.81 6.33
N LEU A 98 -15.07 3.71 6.38
CA LEU A 98 -14.95 2.61 5.42
C LEU A 98 -15.27 3.04 4.00
N ASP A 99 -16.33 3.81 3.78
CA ASP A 99 -16.68 4.31 2.45
C ASP A 99 -15.60 5.27 1.89
N GLU A 100 -14.96 6.06 2.75
CA GLU A 100 -13.83 6.93 2.40
C GLU A 100 -12.57 6.12 2.08
N LEU A 101 -12.21 5.14 2.90
CA LEU A 101 -11.09 4.22 2.67
C LEU A 101 -11.25 3.46 1.34
N ILE A 102 -12.43 2.93 1.07
CA ILE A 102 -12.74 2.23 -0.18
C ILE A 102 -12.49 3.14 -1.38
N LYS A 103 -12.92 4.39 -1.30
CA LYS A 103 -12.71 5.37 -2.36
C LYS A 103 -11.22 5.64 -2.59
N ALA A 104 -10.46 5.86 -1.54
CA ALA A 104 -9.03 6.14 -1.61
C ALA A 104 -8.25 4.95 -2.20
N VAL A 105 -8.47 3.73 -1.66
CA VAL A 105 -7.78 2.53 -2.12
C VAL A 105 -8.18 2.15 -3.56
N ASN A 106 -9.46 2.29 -3.94
CA ASN A 106 -9.86 2.03 -5.32
C ASN A 106 -9.23 3.02 -6.31
N HIS A 107 -9.06 4.28 -5.91
CA HIS A 107 -8.37 5.28 -6.73
C HIS A 107 -6.91 4.89 -6.95
N HIS A 108 -6.20 4.57 -5.86
CA HIS A 108 -4.84 4.06 -5.90
C HIS A 108 -4.70 2.84 -6.84
N VAL A 109 -5.53 1.82 -6.66
CA VAL A 109 -5.52 0.60 -7.49
C VAL A 109 -5.73 0.93 -8.98
N GLU A 110 -6.67 1.83 -9.31
CA GLU A 110 -6.92 2.25 -10.69
C GLU A 110 -5.69 2.94 -11.30
N GLU A 111 -5.05 3.84 -10.56
CA GLU A 111 -3.86 4.54 -11.04
C GLU A 111 -2.66 3.59 -11.19
N GLU A 112 -2.42 2.75 -10.21
CA GLU A 112 -1.32 1.79 -10.28
C GLU A 112 -1.50 0.79 -11.43
N GLU A 113 -2.69 0.19 -11.58
CA GLU A 113 -2.99 -0.76 -12.66
C GLU A 113 -3.02 -0.12 -14.05
N SER A 114 -3.24 1.20 -14.14
CA SER A 114 -3.27 1.91 -15.43
C SER A 114 -1.95 2.58 -15.81
N ARG A 115 -1.04 2.82 -14.86
CA ARG A 115 0.20 3.58 -15.06
C ARG A 115 1.44 2.77 -14.66
N VAL A 116 1.64 2.50 -13.37
CA VAL A 116 2.86 1.88 -12.82
C VAL A 116 3.06 0.46 -13.36
N LEU A 117 2.07 -0.41 -13.19
CA LEU A 117 2.17 -1.81 -13.58
C LEU A 117 2.35 -2.02 -15.10
N PRO A 118 1.65 -1.28 -15.99
CA PRO A 118 1.93 -1.33 -17.42
C PRO A 118 3.34 -0.86 -17.80
N GLY A 119 3.86 0.17 -17.14
CA GLY A 119 5.23 0.64 -17.33
C GLY A 119 6.25 -0.43 -16.96
N MET A 120 6.06 -1.09 -15.84
CA MET A 120 6.89 -2.23 -15.42
C MET A 120 6.81 -3.39 -16.42
N GLN A 121 5.60 -3.75 -16.90
CA GLN A 121 5.44 -4.81 -17.90
C GLN A 121 6.15 -4.50 -19.21
N GLN A 122 6.18 -3.23 -19.61
CA GLN A 122 6.81 -2.80 -20.85
C GLN A 122 8.34 -2.76 -20.77
N ARG A 123 8.89 -2.36 -19.62
CA ARG A 123 10.32 -2.06 -19.47
C ARG A 123 11.11 -3.17 -18.77
N LEU A 124 10.48 -3.99 -17.94
CA LEU A 124 11.14 -5.10 -17.26
C LEU A 124 10.96 -6.40 -18.04
N SER A 125 12.02 -7.23 -18.11
CA SER A 125 11.91 -8.57 -18.71
C SER A 125 11.02 -9.48 -17.84
N ALA A 126 10.52 -10.57 -18.44
CA ALA A 126 9.72 -11.56 -17.69
C ALA A 126 10.53 -12.21 -16.56
N GLU A 127 11.83 -12.43 -16.79
CA GLU A 127 12.75 -12.96 -15.78
C GLU A 127 12.88 -11.98 -14.61
N ARG A 128 13.05 -10.67 -14.90
CA ARG A 128 13.16 -9.64 -13.85
C ARG A 128 11.88 -9.54 -13.02
N ARG A 129 10.71 -9.59 -13.65
CA ARG A 129 9.43 -9.59 -12.94
C ARG A 129 9.21 -10.85 -12.11
N ALA A 130 9.77 -11.99 -12.53
CA ALA A 130 9.73 -13.24 -11.76
C ALA A 130 10.65 -13.17 -10.52
N GLU A 131 11.86 -12.62 -10.65
CA GLU A 131 12.73 -12.37 -9.50
C GLU A 131 12.07 -11.42 -8.48
N LEU A 132 11.46 -10.35 -8.98
CA LEU A 132 10.75 -9.38 -8.14
C LEU A 132 9.52 -10.00 -7.46
N ALA A 133 8.88 -10.98 -8.09
CA ALA A 133 7.79 -11.73 -7.48
C ALA A 133 8.24 -12.53 -6.25
N GLU A 134 9.45 -13.10 -6.29
CA GLU A 134 10.01 -13.85 -5.15
C GLU A 134 10.29 -12.92 -3.97
N THR A 135 10.92 -11.75 -4.21
CA THR A 135 11.21 -10.77 -3.14
C THR A 135 9.94 -10.15 -2.59
N PHE A 136 8.97 -9.81 -3.45
CA PHE A 136 7.64 -9.31 -3.05
C PHE A 136 6.92 -10.30 -2.12
N ILE A 137 6.87 -11.59 -2.47
CA ILE A 137 6.26 -12.64 -1.64
C ILE A 137 6.96 -12.73 -0.28
N SER A 138 8.30 -12.66 -0.26
CA SER A 138 9.09 -12.72 0.98
C SER A 138 8.76 -11.53 1.89
N ALA A 139 8.87 -10.31 1.39
CA ALA A 139 8.58 -9.09 2.13
C ALA A 139 7.12 -9.07 2.63
N ARG A 140 6.15 -9.40 1.75
CA ARG A 140 4.74 -9.50 2.13
C ARG A 140 4.51 -10.51 3.27
N THR A 141 5.22 -11.64 3.24
CA THR A 141 5.10 -12.66 4.29
C THR A 141 5.64 -12.16 5.63
N GLU A 142 6.72 -11.39 5.63
CA GLU A 142 7.31 -10.80 6.82
C GLU A 142 6.36 -9.80 7.49
N HIS A 143 5.63 -9.04 6.71
CA HIS A 143 4.72 -7.98 7.18
C HIS A 143 3.27 -8.43 7.47
N LEU A 144 2.91 -9.70 7.25
CA LEU A 144 1.53 -10.19 7.51
C LEU A 144 1.06 -10.05 8.97
N GLY A 145 1.97 -9.84 9.92
CA GLY A 145 1.66 -9.61 11.34
C GLY A 145 1.60 -8.15 11.76
N ASP A 146 1.95 -7.24 10.86
CA ASP A 146 2.03 -5.82 11.14
C ASP A 146 0.64 -5.20 11.27
N ARG A 147 0.57 -4.14 12.05
CA ARG A 147 -0.68 -3.39 12.29
C ARG A 147 -0.55 -1.97 11.77
N PRO A 148 -1.67 -1.34 11.38
CA PRO A 148 -1.65 0.07 11.01
C PRO A 148 -0.98 0.94 12.08
N GLY A 149 -0.13 1.87 11.63
CA GLY A 149 0.62 2.78 12.50
C GLY A 149 1.86 2.19 13.17
N GLN A 150 2.19 0.93 12.94
CA GLN A 150 3.33 0.25 13.59
C GLN A 150 4.56 0.06 12.67
N ALA A 151 4.62 0.77 11.53
CA ALA A 151 5.79 0.77 10.66
C ALA A 151 7.10 0.93 11.46
N SER A 152 8.14 0.21 11.11
CA SER A 152 9.47 0.42 11.68
C SER A 152 10.05 1.77 11.22
N ARG A 153 11.17 2.20 11.79
CA ARG A 153 11.87 3.38 11.30
C ARG A 153 12.42 3.15 9.89
N ASP A 154 12.89 1.95 9.63
CA ASP A 154 13.47 1.58 8.34
C ASP A 154 12.40 1.55 7.24
N ASP A 155 11.18 1.06 7.53
CA ASP A 155 10.04 1.12 6.62
C ASP A 155 9.68 2.57 6.27
N LEU A 156 9.59 3.44 7.28
CA LEU A 156 9.29 4.86 7.07
C LEU A 156 10.40 5.60 6.31
N GLU A 157 11.66 5.25 6.52
CA GLU A 157 12.76 5.78 5.71
C GLU A 157 12.68 5.33 4.26
N GLN A 158 12.31 4.07 4.01
CA GLN A 158 12.14 3.57 2.66
C GLN A 158 10.95 4.25 1.98
N ALA A 159 9.81 4.36 2.66
CA ALA A 159 8.64 5.10 2.18
C ALA A 159 9.00 6.57 1.84
N ALA A 160 9.75 7.25 2.71
CA ALA A 160 10.18 8.62 2.48
C ALA A 160 11.11 8.76 1.25
N ARG A 161 11.99 7.76 1.00
CA ARG A 161 12.79 7.73 -0.24
C ARG A 161 11.92 7.54 -1.48
N ASN A 162 10.94 6.65 -1.42
CA ASN A 162 10.00 6.43 -2.52
C ASN A 162 9.21 7.71 -2.84
N ALA A 163 8.76 8.44 -1.80
CA ALA A 163 8.09 9.73 -1.92
C ALA A 163 8.99 10.90 -2.37
N GLY A 164 10.28 10.65 -2.66
CA GLY A 164 11.22 11.71 -3.06
C GLY A 164 11.63 12.67 -1.95
N LEU A 165 11.35 12.35 -0.67
CA LEU A 165 11.71 13.21 0.45
C LEU A 165 13.21 13.20 0.71
N SER A 166 13.78 14.35 1.00
CA SER A 166 15.22 14.54 1.24
C SER A 166 15.50 14.96 2.68
N GLY A 167 16.74 14.74 3.15
CA GLY A 167 17.16 15.14 4.49
C GLY A 167 16.66 14.24 5.62
N ILE A 168 16.11 13.09 5.30
CA ILE A 168 15.40 12.18 6.22
C ILE A 168 16.30 11.40 7.19
N SER A 169 17.62 11.36 6.96
CA SER A 169 18.56 10.50 7.72
C SER A 169 18.65 10.80 9.23
N SER A 170 18.29 12.02 9.65
CA SER A 170 18.27 12.44 11.05
C SER A 170 16.85 12.52 11.64
N SER A 171 15.82 12.28 10.83
CA SER A 171 14.44 12.37 11.26
C SER A 171 14.06 11.24 12.20
N SER A 172 13.29 11.56 13.23
CA SER A 172 12.66 10.57 14.10
C SER A 172 11.55 9.84 13.36
N LYS A 173 11.13 8.68 13.88
CA LYS A 173 9.99 7.92 13.36
C LYS A 173 8.72 8.77 13.25
N LYS A 174 8.49 9.67 14.22
CA LYS A 174 7.34 10.56 14.24
C LYS A 174 7.42 11.59 13.12
N GLU A 175 8.56 12.23 12.96
CA GLU A 175 8.78 13.21 11.88
C GLU A 175 8.62 12.58 10.50
N LEU A 176 9.20 11.40 10.27
CA LEU A 176 9.01 10.67 8.99
C LEU A 176 7.54 10.40 8.68
N LYS A 177 6.74 10.00 9.68
CA LYS A 177 5.31 9.77 9.50
C LYS A 177 4.56 11.07 9.18
N GLU A 178 4.89 12.16 9.88
CA GLU A 178 4.30 13.49 9.65
C GLU A 178 4.65 14.00 8.25
N ASP A 179 5.91 13.90 7.83
CA ASP A 179 6.40 14.31 6.51
C ASP A 179 5.72 13.53 5.38
N LEU A 180 5.53 12.21 5.54
CA LEU A 180 4.82 11.38 4.56
C LEU A 180 3.35 11.75 4.42
N LEU A 181 2.66 12.02 5.52
CA LEU A 181 1.25 12.47 5.47
C LEU A 181 1.12 13.87 4.88
N GLU A 182 2.06 14.78 5.17
CA GLU A 182 2.08 16.11 4.55
C GLU A 182 2.31 16.02 3.04
N HIS A 183 3.23 15.13 2.62
CA HIS A 183 3.46 14.85 1.20
C HIS A 183 2.19 14.32 0.50
N ALA A 184 1.48 13.37 1.11
CA ALA A 184 0.24 12.82 0.58
C ALA A 184 -0.82 13.91 0.33
N GLN A 185 -0.99 14.83 1.28
CA GLN A 185 -1.95 15.94 1.16
C GLN A 185 -1.60 16.93 0.04
N GLN A 186 -0.31 17.12 -0.24
CA GLN A 186 0.15 18.03 -1.30
C GLN A 186 0.05 17.39 -2.70
N SER A 187 0.16 16.06 -2.79
CA SER A 187 0.13 15.31 -4.05
C SER A 187 -1.29 14.97 -4.51
N GLY A 188 -2.29 15.09 -3.64
CA GLY A 188 -3.71 14.79 -3.93
C GLY A 188 -4.51 16.00 -4.43
N GLU A 189 -3.90 17.17 -4.63
CA GLU A 189 -4.50 18.37 -5.24
C GLU A 189 -4.14 18.44 -6.76
#